data_bc7baaf06e9865b0b668de7ddc0e0602
#
_entry.id   bc7baaf06e9865b0b668de7ddc0e0602
#
_cell.length_a   1.000
_cell.length_b   1.000
_cell.length_c   1.000
_cell.angle_alpha   90.00
_cell.angle_beta   90.00
_cell.angle_gamma   90.00
#
_symmetry.space_group_name_H-M   'P 1'
#
loop_
_entity.id
_entity.type
_entity.pdbx_description
1 polymer ?
#
loop_
_entity_poly.entity_id
_entity_poly.type
_entity_poly.pdbx_seq_one_letter_code
_entity_poly.pdbx_strand_id
1 'polypeptide(L)'
;MSPRTITLLVVLIAAALASWYLARSNRPAEVDERPFDTAHRGYYLKSARFLGTGEDGSLLYEIEAAYAEQEAKDRIEFTEVRIRYSPQSDVPWVLHADEATLREGSPRIALRGHVRALGNSGDDENETEIRTQYLELDPERFVAETDERVQIRIGARSLTATGMLASLNENKVELKSNVRGKIAP
;
A
#
# COMPACT_ATOMS: atom_id res chain seq x y z
N MET A 1 71.50 -28.79 -6.55
CA MET A 1 70.65 -27.59 -6.36
C MET A 1 71.57 -26.52 -5.78
N SER A 2 71.61 -25.36 -6.39
CA SER A 2 72.49 -24.28 -5.91
C SER A 2 71.90 -23.69 -4.57
N PRO A 3 72.78 -23.27 -3.63
CA PRO A 3 72.30 -22.72 -2.35
C PRO A 3 71.36 -21.53 -2.54
N ARG A 4 71.49 -20.82 -3.67
CA ARG A 4 70.57 -19.70 -4.02
C ARG A 4 69.10 -20.14 -4.32
N THR A 5 68.91 -21.33 -4.93
CA THR A 5 67.64 -21.86 -5.24
C THR A 5 66.93 -22.33 -3.97
N ILE A 6 67.64 -22.85 -2.99
CA ILE A 6 67.06 -23.30 -1.70
C ILE A 6 66.60 -22.09 -0.88
N THR A 7 67.41 -21.02 -0.86
CA THR A 7 67.04 -19.76 -0.17
C THR A 7 65.77 -19.10 -0.77
N LEU A 8 65.65 -19.07 -2.10
CA LEU A 8 64.47 -18.56 -2.78
C LEU A 8 63.20 -19.38 -2.47
N LEU A 9 63.37 -20.71 -2.41
CA LEU A 9 62.23 -21.61 -2.12
C LEU A 9 61.74 -21.46 -0.66
N VAL A 10 62.68 -21.27 0.29
CA VAL A 10 62.33 -21.01 1.70
C VAL A 10 61.60 -19.66 1.85
N VAL A 11 62.02 -18.62 1.17
CA VAL A 11 61.38 -17.30 1.19
C VAL A 11 59.99 -17.36 0.59
N LEU A 12 59.78 -18.09 -0.51
CA LEU A 12 58.45 -18.28 -1.12
C LEU A 12 57.48 -19.04 -0.20
N ILE A 13 57.99 -20.10 0.46
CA ILE A 13 57.16 -20.84 1.42
C ILE A 13 56.79 -19.98 2.63
N ALA A 14 57.72 -19.21 3.17
CA ALA A 14 57.45 -18.28 4.26
C ALA A 14 56.46 -17.19 3.87
N ALA A 15 56.56 -16.63 2.65
CA ALA A 15 55.61 -15.66 2.14
C ALA A 15 54.20 -16.26 1.95
N ALA A 16 54.12 -17.51 1.45
CA ALA A 16 52.84 -18.21 1.30
C ALA A 16 52.16 -18.50 2.64
N LEU A 17 52.94 -18.93 3.64
CA LEU A 17 52.43 -19.16 5.01
C LEU A 17 51.97 -17.87 5.68
N ALA A 18 52.75 -16.78 5.52
CA ALA A 18 52.34 -15.46 6.04
C ALA A 18 51.07 -14.96 5.38
N SER A 19 50.94 -15.09 4.05
CA SER A 19 49.72 -14.73 3.32
C SER A 19 48.49 -15.56 3.77
N TRP A 20 48.70 -16.87 3.96
CA TRP A 20 47.65 -17.73 4.45
C TRP A 20 47.24 -17.39 5.90
N TYR A 21 48.17 -17.05 6.76
CA TYR A 21 47.92 -16.62 8.13
C TYR A 21 47.16 -15.29 8.18
N LEU A 22 47.56 -14.29 7.36
CA LEU A 22 46.83 -13.03 7.26
C LEU A 22 45.41 -13.21 6.70
N ALA A 23 45.24 -14.04 5.68
CA ALA A 23 43.93 -14.35 5.11
C ALA A 23 43.02 -15.05 6.12
N ARG A 24 43.56 -15.85 7.02
CA ARG A 24 42.81 -16.53 8.08
C ARG A 24 42.51 -15.62 9.26
N SER A 25 43.38 -14.64 9.55
CA SER A 25 43.19 -13.64 10.60
C SER A 25 42.19 -12.55 10.20
N ASN A 26 42.03 -12.29 8.89
CA ASN A 26 41.07 -11.37 8.31
C ASN A 26 39.74 -12.03 7.90
N ARG A 27 39.40 -13.19 8.50
CA ARG A 27 37.98 -13.62 8.41
C ARG A 27 37.19 -12.55 9.10
N PRO A 28 36.24 -11.87 8.38
CA PRO A 28 35.25 -11.04 9.05
C PRO A 28 34.68 -11.92 10.16
N ALA A 29 34.58 -11.38 11.38
CA ALA A 29 33.90 -12.06 12.48
C ALA A 29 32.67 -12.70 11.87
N GLU A 30 32.58 -14.02 11.98
CA GLU A 30 31.42 -14.79 11.62
C GLU A 30 30.28 -14.04 12.32
N VAL A 31 29.55 -13.24 11.55
CA VAL A 31 28.32 -12.61 12.01
C VAL A 31 27.54 -13.82 12.46
N ASP A 32 27.35 -13.90 13.76
CA ASP A 32 26.55 -14.92 14.44
C ASP A 32 25.24 -15.03 13.64
N GLU A 33 25.25 -15.90 12.62
CA GLU A 33 24.05 -16.32 11.92
C GLU A 33 23.25 -17.15 12.93
N ARG A 34 22.74 -16.46 13.96
CA ARG A 34 21.54 -16.95 14.58
C ARG A 34 20.60 -17.17 13.42
N PRO A 35 20.00 -18.36 13.30
CA PRO A 35 18.94 -18.53 12.31
C PRO A 35 17.90 -17.48 12.66
N PHE A 36 17.96 -16.34 11.94
CA PHE A 36 16.88 -15.38 11.97
C PHE A 36 15.66 -16.21 11.60
N ASP A 37 14.77 -16.31 12.55
CA ASP A 37 13.47 -16.88 12.37
C ASP A 37 12.87 -16.27 11.09
N THR A 38 12.96 -17.00 9.98
CA THR A 38 12.55 -16.56 8.66
C THR A 38 11.02 -16.46 8.56
N ALA A 39 10.33 -16.64 9.69
CA ALA A 39 8.89 -16.71 9.73
C ALA A 39 8.19 -15.35 9.57
N HIS A 40 8.86 -14.21 9.79
CA HIS A 40 8.19 -12.89 9.75
C HIS A 40 9.11 -11.77 9.29
N ARG A 41 9.73 -11.88 8.10
CA ARG A 41 10.34 -10.71 7.47
C ARG A 41 9.27 -9.91 6.74
N GLY A 42 8.40 -9.26 7.50
CA GLY A 42 7.58 -8.20 6.97
C GLY A 42 8.46 -6.96 6.73
N TYR A 43 8.40 -6.41 5.54
CA TYR A 43 8.96 -5.08 5.27
C TYR A 43 7.94 -4.05 5.74
N TYR A 44 8.43 -2.99 6.40
CA TYR A 44 7.58 -1.86 6.75
C TYR A 44 8.15 -0.56 6.17
N LEU A 45 7.27 0.33 5.83
CA LEU A 45 7.57 1.65 5.30
C LEU A 45 6.86 2.70 6.14
N LYS A 46 7.53 3.82 6.41
CA LYS A 46 6.92 5.01 7.02
C LYS A 46 6.73 6.07 5.95
N SER A 47 5.60 6.78 6.00
CA SER A 47 5.22 7.80 5.02
C SER A 47 5.31 7.24 3.58
N ALA A 48 4.63 6.12 3.36
CA ALA A 48 4.66 5.39 2.11
C ALA A 48 3.74 6.03 1.07
N ARG A 49 4.17 5.99 -0.19
CA ARG A 49 3.40 6.42 -1.35
C ARG A 49 3.42 5.34 -2.40
N PHE A 50 2.24 4.88 -2.81
CA PHE A 50 2.06 3.85 -3.82
C PHE A 50 1.25 4.41 -4.99
N LEU A 51 1.65 4.05 -6.20
CA LEU A 51 0.97 4.45 -7.43
C LEU A 51 0.44 3.20 -8.12
N GLY A 52 -0.86 3.16 -8.37
CA GLY A 52 -1.49 2.12 -9.18
C GLY A 52 -1.74 2.63 -10.58
N THR A 53 -1.29 1.87 -11.57
CA THR A 53 -1.45 2.19 -12.99
C THR A 53 -2.32 1.18 -13.70
N GLY A 54 -3.07 1.61 -14.70
CA GLY A 54 -3.81 0.74 -15.61
C GLY A 54 -2.89 0.00 -16.60
N GLU A 55 -3.47 -0.88 -17.40
CA GLU A 55 -2.76 -1.62 -18.44
C GLU A 55 -2.14 -0.70 -19.51
N ASP A 56 -2.72 0.47 -19.72
CA ASP A 56 -2.23 1.51 -20.63
C ASP A 56 -1.14 2.41 -20.00
N GLY A 57 -0.77 2.16 -18.74
CA GLY A 57 0.20 2.96 -17.96
C GLY A 57 -0.37 4.24 -17.38
N SER A 58 -1.67 4.54 -17.56
CA SER A 58 -2.32 5.69 -16.93
C SER A 58 -2.39 5.53 -15.40
N LEU A 59 -2.28 6.64 -14.66
CA LEU A 59 -2.39 6.65 -13.22
C LEU A 59 -3.87 6.47 -12.82
N LEU A 60 -4.20 5.33 -12.21
CA LEU A 60 -5.54 5.04 -11.71
C LEU A 60 -5.75 5.57 -10.29
N TYR A 61 -4.79 5.34 -9.42
CA TYR A 61 -4.88 5.78 -8.03
C TYR A 61 -3.51 6.03 -7.41
N GLU A 62 -3.51 6.78 -6.35
CA GLU A 62 -2.36 7.04 -5.50
C GLU A 62 -2.75 6.79 -4.04
N ILE A 63 -2.00 5.96 -3.33
CA ILE A 63 -2.15 5.68 -1.91
C ILE A 63 -1.03 6.38 -1.16
N GLU A 64 -1.37 7.24 -0.22
CA GLU A 64 -0.49 7.78 0.79
C GLU A 64 -0.87 7.16 2.14
N ALA A 65 0.11 6.65 2.89
CA ALA A 65 -0.11 6.06 4.20
C ALA A 65 0.98 6.47 5.19
N ALA A 66 0.60 6.68 6.44
CA ALA A 66 1.58 6.94 7.50
C ALA A 66 2.48 5.73 7.73
N TYR A 67 1.92 4.53 7.59
CA TYR A 67 2.62 3.27 7.76
C TYR A 67 2.11 2.22 6.77
N ALA A 68 3.01 1.43 6.21
CA ALA A 68 2.68 0.29 5.37
C ALA A 68 3.53 -0.91 5.79
N GLU A 69 2.91 -2.07 5.97
CA GLU A 69 3.55 -3.31 6.38
C GLU A 69 3.14 -4.45 5.47
N GLN A 70 4.11 -5.26 5.07
CA GLN A 70 3.84 -6.52 4.40
C GLN A 70 3.59 -7.60 5.46
N GLU A 71 2.33 -7.90 5.74
CA GLU A 71 1.94 -8.90 6.75
C GLU A 71 2.12 -10.34 6.25
N ALA A 72 1.86 -10.57 4.97
CA ALA A 72 2.07 -11.86 4.31
C ALA A 72 2.72 -11.63 2.95
N LYS A 73 3.17 -12.69 2.27
CA LYS A 73 3.82 -12.58 0.95
C LYS A 73 2.95 -11.85 -0.08
N ASP A 74 1.65 -11.94 0.06
CA ASP A 74 0.64 -11.47 -0.87
C ASP A 74 -0.23 -10.33 -0.33
N ARG A 75 0.06 -9.80 0.90
CA ARG A 75 -0.79 -8.81 1.54
C ARG A 75 0.01 -7.67 2.13
N ILE A 76 -0.36 -6.45 1.75
CA ILE A 76 0.16 -5.20 2.31
C ILE A 76 -0.96 -4.54 3.10
N GLU A 77 -0.68 -4.18 4.33
CA GLU A 77 -1.57 -3.41 5.20
C GLU A 77 -1.03 -1.99 5.34
N PHE A 78 -1.94 -1.03 5.28
CA PHE A 78 -1.67 0.39 5.39
C PHE A 78 -2.42 0.97 6.57
N THR A 79 -1.81 1.90 7.27
CA THR A 79 -2.42 2.64 8.39
C THR A 79 -2.45 4.13 8.09
N GLU A 80 -3.54 4.80 8.48
CA GLU A 80 -3.80 6.23 8.20
C GLU A 80 -3.69 6.54 6.72
N VAL A 81 -4.69 6.05 5.97
CA VAL A 81 -4.64 6.00 4.51
C VAL A 81 -5.39 7.16 3.90
N ARG A 82 -4.78 7.74 2.88
CA ARG A 82 -5.41 8.65 1.93
C ARG A 82 -5.23 8.12 0.51
N ILE A 83 -6.33 7.86 -0.18
CA ILE A 83 -6.31 7.43 -1.59
C ILE A 83 -6.86 8.56 -2.45
N ARG A 84 -6.09 8.96 -3.45
CA ARG A 84 -6.57 9.77 -4.57
C ARG A 84 -6.90 8.84 -5.72
N TYR A 85 -8.16 8.77 -6.08
CA TYR A 85 -8.66 7.93 -7.15
C TYR A 85 -9.03 8.76 -8.37
N SER A 86 -8.62 8.28 -9.54
CA SER A 86 -8.81 8.94 -10.83
C SER A 86 -8.43 10.43 -10.80
N PRO A 87 -7.17 10.78 -10.46
CA PRO A 87 -6.76 12.16 -10.25
C PRO A 87 -6.82 13.03 -11.50
N GLN A 88 -7.01 12.41 -12.67
CA GLN A 88 -7.13 13.08 -13.96
C GLN A 88 -8.59 13.21 -14.44
N SER A 89 -9.57 12.74 -13.66
CA SER A 89 -10.99 12.89 -13.99
C SER A 89 -11.51 14.27 -13.62
N ASP A 90 -12.64 14.66 -14.23
CA ASP A 90 -13.33 15.92 -13.92
C ASP A 90 -13.81 15.97 -12.44
N VAL A 91 -14.02 14.81 -11.83
CA VAL A 91 -14.43 14.66 -10.42
C VAL A 91 -13.49 13.68 -9.74
N PRO A 92 -12.31 14.14 -9.26
CA PRO A 92 -11.41 13.28 -8.52
C PRO A 92 -12.01 12.92 -7.16
N TRP A 93 -11.85 11.64 -6.79
CA TRP A 93 -12.26 11.15 -5.48
C TRP A 93 -11.08 11.07 -4.53
N VAL A 94 -11.30 11.54 -3.31
CA VAL A 94 -10.33 11.41 -2.21
C VAL A 94 -10.96 10.56 -1.11
N LEU A 95 -10.34 9.42 -0.83
CA LEU A 95 -10.78 8.50 0.23
C LEU A 95 -9.81 8.57 1.41
N HIS A 96 -10.36 8.56 2.61
CA HIS A 96 -9.62 8.43 3.86
C HIS A 96 -10.14 7.21 4.61
N ALA A 97 -9.24 6.48 5.28
CA ALA A 97 -9.58 5.37 6.16
C ALA A 97 -8.51 5.19 7.23
N ASP A 98 -8.86 4.55 8.33
CA ASP A 98 -7.89 4.20 9.37
C ASP A 98 -6.92 3.13 8.84
N GLU A 99 -7.44 2.16 8.07
CA GLU A 99 -6.68 1.04 7.52
C GLU A 99 -7.08 0.76 6.06
N ALA A 100 -6.12 0.25 5.28
CA ALA A 100 -6.39 -0.34 3.98
C ALA A 100 -5.58 -1.63 3.79
N THR A 101 -6.15 -2.55 3.04
CA THR A 101 -5.48 -3.81 2.68
C THR A 101 -5.46 -3.96 1.16
N LEU A 102 -4.27 -4.20 0.62
CA LEU A 102 -4.04 -4.55 -0.78
C LEU A 102 -3.50 -5.98 -0.85
N ARG A 103 -4.05 -6.81 -1.73
CA ARG A 103 -3.57 -8.16 -1.98
C ARG A 103 -2.93 -8.27 -3.36
N GLU A 104 -1.80 -8.94 -3.43
CA GLU A 104 -1.14 -9.25 -4.70
C GLU A 104 -2.09 -10.08 -5.59
N GLY A 105 -2.18 -9.72 -6.87
CA GLY A 105 -3.07 -10.36 -7.83
C GLY A 105 -4.55 -10.03 -7.68
N SER A 106 -4.92 -9.11 -6.78
CA SER A 106 -6.27 -8.57 -6.67
C SER A 106 -6.25 -7.05 -6.92
N PRO A 107 -7.05 -6.53 -7.85
CA PRO A 107 -7.16 -5.09 -8.04
C PRO A 107 -7.88 -4.39 -6.89
N ARG A 108 -8.53 -5.14 -6.00
CA ARG A 108 -9.38 -4.60 -4.95
C ARG A 108 -8.59 -4.08 -3.75
N ILE A 109 -8.97 -2.90 -3.29
CA ILE A 109 -8.45 -2.25 -2.09
C ILE A 109 -9.57 -2.26 -1.05
N ALA A 110 -9.38 -2.98 0.07
CA ALA A 110 -10.32 -2.99 1.18
C ALA A 110 -9.96 -1.88 2.17
N LEU A 111 -10.89 -0.96 2.43
CA LEU A 111 -10.77 0.15 3.36
C LEU A 111 -11.59 -0.14 4.62
N ARG A 112 -11.02 0.14 5.80
CA ARG A 112 -11.65 -0.10 7.09
C ARG A 112 -11.45 1.07 8.05
N GLY A 113 -12.43 1.25 8.93
CA GLY A 113 -12.40 2.27 9.98
C GLY A 113 -12.57 3.68 9.43
N HIS A 114 -13.63 4.37 9.87
CA HIS A 114 -13.95 5.77 9.56
C HIS A 114 -13.77 6.14 8.08
N VAL A 115 -14.17 5.22 7.18
CA VAL A 115 -14.02 5.45 5.74
C VAL A 115 -14.82 6.66 5.32
N ARG A 116 -14.15 7.61 4.67
CA ARG A 116 -14.72 8.85 4.17
C ARG A 116 -14.28 9.06 2.73
N ALA A 117 -15.21 9.08 1.80
CA ALA A 117 -14.96 9.40 0.40
C ALA A 117 -15.53 10.77 0.07
N LEU A 118 -14.70 11.61 -0.52
CA LEU A 118 -15.03 12.97 -0.95
C LEU A 118 -14.90 13.05 -2.46
N GLY A 119 -16.00 13.40 -3.12
CA GLY A 119 -16.03 13.76 -4.52
C GLY A 119 -16.21 15.26 -4.65
N ASN A 120 -15.24 15.94 -5.27
CA ASN A 120 -15.29 17.37 -5.48
C ASN A 120 -15.56 17.68 -6.95
N SER A 121 -16.74 18.24 -7.23
CA SER A 121 -17.12 18.70 -8.58
C SER A 121 -16.72 20.16 -8.85
N GLY A 122 -15.88 20.76 -8.00
CA GLY A 122 -15.45 22.14 -8.16
C GLY A 122 -16.38 23.20 -7.55
N ASP A 123 -17.62 22.84 -7.19
CA ASP A 123 -18.59 23.72 -6.52
C ASP A 123 -18.87 23.20 -5.13
N ASP A 124 -18.69 24.02 -4.09
CA ASP A 124 -18.94 23.68 -2.69
C ASP A 124 -20.40 23.23 -2.43
N GLU A 125 -21.35 23.72 -3.24
CA GLU A 125 -22.78 23.34 -3.14
C GLU A 125 -23.06 21.88 -3.57
N ASN A 126 -22.16 21.26 -4.31
CA ASN A 126 -22.31 19.91 -4.84
C ASN A 126 -21.28 18.92 -4.29
N GLU A 127 -20.55 19.28 -3.25
CA GLU A 127 -19.62 18.37 -2.62
C GLU A 127 -20.35 17.11 -2.14
N THR A 128 -19.90 15.96 -2.62
CA THR A 128 -20.43 14.66 -2.22
C THR A 128 -19.51 14.03 -1.19
N GLU A 129 -20.06 13.72 -0.03
CA GLU A 129 -19.36 13.01 1.05
C GLU A 129 -20.05 11.69 1.35
N ILE A 130 -19.31 10.57 1.32
CA ILE A 130 -19.80 9.25 1.69
C ILE A 130 -19.01 8.79 2.93
N ARG A 131 -19.72 8.32 3.96
CA ARG A 131 -19.13 7.76 5.19
C ARG A 131 -19.63 6.36 5.44
N THR A 132 -18.72 5.46 5.79
CA THR A 132 -19.00 4.06 6.16
C THR A 132 -17.91 3.51 7.06
N GLN A 133 -18.08 2.30 7.59
CA GLN A 133 -17.03 1.61 8.34
C GLN A 133 -16.18 0.67 7.48
N TYR A 134 -16.69 0.29 6.31
CA TYR A 134 -16.02 -0.58 5.36
C TYR A 134 -16.35 -0.19 3.94
N LEU A 135 -15.37 -0.25 3.04
CA LEU A 135 -15.55 -0.01 1.60
C LEU A 135 -14.55 -0.84 0.82
N GLU A 136 -15.00 -1.57 -0.19
CA GLU A 136 -14.15 -2.16 -1.21
C GLU A 136 -14.09 -1.23 -2.42
N LEU A 137 -12.90 -0.86 -2.84
CA LEU A 137 -12.63 -0.10 -4.06
C LEU A 137 -11.98 -1.03 -5.09
N ASP A 138 -12.60 -1.15 -6.26
CA ASP A 138 -12.03 -1.80 -7.43
C ASP A 138 -11.69 -0.72 -8.48
N PRO A 139 -10.42 -0.27 -8.51
CA PRO A 139 -10.03 0.83 -9.38
C PRO A 139 -10.04 0.49 -10.87
N GLU A 140 -9.86 -0.77 -11.25
CA GLU A 140 -9.89 -1.22 -12.64
C GLU A 140 -11.31 -1.24 -13.21
N ARG A 141 -12.27 -1.62 -12.36
CA ARG A 141 -13.70 -1.66 -12.74
C ARG A 141 -14.45 -0.37 -12.46
N PHE A 142 -13.80 0.60 -11.87
CA PHE A 142 -14.40 1.89 -11.47
C PHE A 142 -15.59 1.71 -10.51
N VAL A 143 -15.46 0.77 -9.56
CA VAL A 143 -16.53 0.41 -8.63
C VAL A 143 -16.07 0.56 -7.19
N ALA A 144 -16.95 1.14 -6.35
CA ALA A 144 -16.81 1.11 -4.90
C ALA A 144 -18.06 0.50 -4.28
N GLU A 145 -17.91 -0.51 -3.41
CA GLU A 145 -19.04 -1.20 -2.81
C GLU A 145 -18.87 -1.44 -1.31
N THR A 146 -20.01 -1.51 -0.63
CA THR A 146 -20.10 -1.91 0.77
C THR A 146 -21.46 -2.52 1.07
N ASP A 147 -21.50 -3.42 2.05
CA ASP A 147 -22.74 -3.95 2.63
C ASP A 147 -23.06 -3.29 3.98
N GLU A 148 -22.13 -2.47 4.49
CA GLU A 148 -22.28 -1.76 5.74
C GLU A 148 -23.24 -0.57 5.63
N ARG A 149 -23.52 0.03 6.79
CA ARG A 149 -24.29 1.28 6.83
C ARG A 149 -23.52 2.41 6.19
N VAL A 150 -24.17 3.12 5.28
CA VAL A 150 -23.62 4.31 4.61
C VAL A 150 -24.42 5.56 4.97
N GLN A 151 -23.71 6.66 5.08
CA GLN A 151 -24.25 8.00 5.15
C GLN A 151 -23.69 8.79 3.97
N ILE A 152 -24.56 9.35 3.15
CA ILE A 152 -24.21 10.16 1.98
C ILE A 152 -24.71 11.57 2.22
N ARG A 153 -23.87 12.55 2.03
CA ARG A 153 -24.20 13.96 2.04
C ARG A 153 -23.91 14.57 0.68
N ILE A 154 -24.86 15.29 0.11
CA ILE A 154 -24.73 16.03 -1.14
C ILE A 154 -25.25 17.43 -0.86
N GLY A 155 -24.35 18.39 -0.67
CA GLY A 155 -24.72 19.74 -0.22
C GLY A 155 -25.55 19.70 1.08
N ALA A 156 -26.76 20.24 1.06
CA ALA A 156 -27.70 20.27 2.18
C ALA A 156 -28.52 18.98 2.37
N ARG A 157 -28.38 18.01 1.48
CA ARG A 157 -29.15 16.74 1.51
C ARG A 157 -28.36 15.65 2.19
N SER A 158 -29.02 14.84 3.00
CA SER A 158 -28.40 13.67 3.67
C SER A 158 -29.25 12.43 3.42
N LEU A 159 -28.57 11.35 3.02
CA LEU A 159 -29.15 10.02 2.81
C LEU A 159 -28.45 9.02 3.72
N THR A 160 -29.17 8.06 4.24
CA THR A 160 -28.61 6.90 4.95
C THR A 160 -29.17 5.63 4.35
N ALA A 161 -28.34 4.61 4.22
CA ALA A 161 -28.76 3.30 3.71
C ALA A 161 -27.94 2.18 4.35
N THR A 162 -28.31 0.95 4.05
CA THR A 162 -27.52 -0.26 4.31
C THR A 162 -27.13 -0.85 2.98
N GLY A 163 -25.84 -0.91 2.72
CA GLY A 163 -25.27 -1.33 1.44
C GLY A 163 -25.32 -0.25 0.35
N MET A 164 -24.25 -0.17 -0.42
CA MET A 164 -24.05 0.77 -1.51
C MET A 164 -23.21 0.13 -2.60
N LEU A 165 -23.55 0.46 -3.85
CA LEU A 165 -22.72 0.22 -5.02
C LEU A 165 -22.57 1.55 -5.78
N ALA A 166 -21.33 2.01 -5.93
CA ALA A 166 -21.03 3.24 -6.65
C ALA A 166 -20.24 2.93 -7.91
N SER A 167 -20.73 3.40 -9.07
CA SER A 167 -20.01 3.40 -10.35
C SER A 167 -19.33 4.76 -10.49
N LEU A 168 -18.02 4.78 -10.32
CA LEU A 168 -17.24 6.01 -10.19
C LEU A 168 -17.08 6.76 -11.52
N ASN A 169 -17.03 6.02 -12.65
CA ASN A 169 -16.97 6.59 -13.99
C ASN A 169 -18.33 7.14 -14.48
N GLU A 170 -19.44 6.62 -13.94
CA GLU A 170 -20.79 7.06 -14.30
C GLU A 170 -21.38 8.07 -13.32
N ASN A 171 -20.66 8.37 -12.21
CA ASN A 171 -21.16 9.18 -11.09
C ASN A 171 -22.51 8.67 -10.54
N LYS A 172 -22.70 7.36 -10.55
CA LYS A 172 -23.95 6.71 -10.15
C LYS A 172 -23.77 5.98 -8.83
N VAL A 173 -24.72 6.19 -7.92
CA VAL A 173 -24.76 5.47 -6.63
C VAL A 173 -26.08 4.74 -6.51
N GLU A 174 -26.01 3.44 -6.27
CA GLU A 174 -27.15 2.58 -5.96
C GLU A 174 -27.13 2.21 -4.48
N LEU A 175 -28.25 2.42 -3.79
CA LEU A 175 -28.42 2.09 -2.37
C LEU A 175 -29.22 0.80 -2.26
N LYS A 176 -28.69 -0.20 -1.52
CA LYS A 176 -29.25 -1.56 -1.50
C LYS A 176 -30.52 -1.66 -0.68
N SER A 177 -30.53 -1.12 0.56
CA SER A 177 -31.68 -1.26 1.47
C SER A 177 -31.76 -0.17 2.55
N ASN A 178 -32.86 -0.11 3.28
CA ASN A 178 -33.08 0.78 4.42
C ASN A 178 -32.83 2.26 4.13
N VAL A 179 -33.16 2.70 2.93
CA VAL A 179 -32.87 4.07 2.46
C VAL A 179 -33.77 5.07 3.20
N ARG A 180 -33.15 6.10 3.79
CA ARG A 180 -33.80 7.22 4.46
C ARG A 180 -33.13 8.51 4.03
N GLY A 181 -33.94 9.53 3.67
CA GLY A 181 -33.46 10.85 3.27
C GLY A 181 -33.90 11.93 4.25
N LYS A 182 -33.05 12.94 4.44
CA LYS A 182 -33.39 14.21 5.08
C LYS A 182 -32.94 15.34 4.16
N ILE A 183 -33.80 16.33 4.00
CA ILE A 183 -33.45 17.58 3.32
C ILE A 183 -33.43 18.63 4.43
N ALA A 184 -32.30 19.29 4.63
CA ALA A 184 -32.23 20.44 5.51
C ALA A 184 -32.91 21.62 4.80
N PRO A 185 -33.76 22.37 5.50
CA PRO A 185 -34.40 23.56 4.93
C PRO A 185 -33.40 24.67 4.61
#